data_e91c60792474b59ded13daac247a8ff5
#
_entry.id   e91c60792474b59ded13daac247a8ff5
#
_cell.length_a   1.000
_cell.length_b   1.000
_cell.length_c   1.000
_cell.angle_alpha   90.00
_cell.angle_beta   90.00
_cell.angle_gamma   90.00
#
_symmetry.space_group_name_H-M   'P 1'
#
loop_
_entity.id
_entity.type
_entity.pdbx_description
1 polymer ?
#
loop_
_entity_poly.entity_id
_entity_poly.type
_entity_poly.pdbx_seq_one_letter_code
_entity_poly.pdbx_strand_id
1 'polypeptide(L)'
;MTSVAKRYGTGTARFSRPAPAGDPSAPLKALIFDSQYDPYVGVIVYFRIMEGTLRPGMQVKLMASGAQYTVLDCGYLRPLGMDSAPELSAGEVGWFTASIKNVKDTSVGDTITGADNPASEALPGYRPAQPMVYCGIYTEDGSKYPDLRDALEKLQLNDASLSFEPESSIALGFGFRCGFLGMLHMEIIQERLEREFDLDLITTLPSVIYEVTKTDGTVVRVDNPHNYPDPGSIKEAMEPYAAVSIIAPPDYV
;
A
#
# COMPACT_ATOMS: atom_id res chain seq x y z
N MET A 1 8.92 -17.06 -24.62
CA MET A 1 7.51 -17.22 -24.17
C MET A 1 7.26 -18.68 -23.87
N THR A 2 7.29 -19.03 -22.62
CA THR A 2 7.04 -20.41 -22.17
C THR A 2 5.53 -20.52 -21.93
N SER A 3 4.88 -21.19 -22.84
CA SER A 3 3.43 -21.38 -22.84
C SER A 3 2.95 -22.16 -21.63
N VAL A 4 2.02 -21.61 -20.89
CA VAL A 4 1.28 -22.27 -19.80
C VAL A 4 0.41 -23.45 -20.33
N ALA A 5 0.29 -23.56 -21.63
CA ALA A 5 -0.62 -24.47 -22.32
C ALA A 5 -0.32 -25.97 -22.16
N LYS A 6 0.82 -26.37 -21.58
CA LYS A 6 1.15 -27.78 -21.37
C LYS A 6 0.83 -28.33 -19.97
N ARG A 7 0.04 -27.63 -19.20
CA ARG A 7 -0.26 -28.02 -17.82
C ARG A 7 -1.13 -29.28 -17.68
N TYR A 8 -1.79 -29.70 -18.75
CA TYR A 8 -2.76 -30.81 -18.73
C TYR A 8 -2.41 -31.95 -19.71
N GLY A 9 -1.23 -31.91 -20.35
CA GLY A 9 -0.75 -33.01 -21.15
C GLY A 9 0.08 -34.00 -20.31
N THR A 10 0.15 -35.24 -20.74
CA THR A 10 0.95 -36.32 -20.14
C THR A 10 2.46 -36.11 -20.22
N GLY A 11 2.91 -34.94 -20.59
CA GLY A 11 4.30 -34.53 -20.64
C GLY A 11 4.66 -33.58 -19.51
N THR A 12 5.72 -33.83 -18.80
CA THR A 12 6.31 -32.92 -17.81
C THR A 12 6.73 -31.61 -18.49
N ALA A 13 5.90 -30.56 -18.33
CA ALA A 13 6.29 -29.21 -18.73
C ALA A 13 7.42 -28.73 -17.80
N ARG A 14 8.66 -28.77 -18.25
CA ARG A 14 9.76 -28.12 -17.57
C ARG A 14 9.65 -26.62 -17.81
N PHE A 15 9.24 -25.90 -16.80
CA PHE A 15 9.37 -24.45 -16.77
C PHE A 15 10.82 -24.10 -16.42
N SER A 16 11.67 -23.88 -17.41
CA SER A 16 12.98 -23.28 -17.15
C SER A 16 12.81 -21.77 -17.10
N ARG A 17 12.51 -21.22 -15.93
CA ARG A 17 12.80 -19.81 -15.68
C ARG A 17 14.27 -19.72 -15.30
N PRO A 18 15.01 -18.74 -15.85
CA PRO A 18 16.36 -18.48 -15.36
C PRO A 18 16.31 -18.16 -13.87
N ALA A 19 17.34 -18.52 -13.12
CA ALA A 19 17.50 -18.07 -11.76
C ALA A 19 17.47 -16.53 -11.72
N PRO A 20 17.00 -15.92 -10.61
CA PRO A 20 17.10 -14.48 -10.46
C PRO A 20 18.55 -14.03 -10.68
N ALA A 21 18.72 -12.99 -11.49
CA ALA A 21 20.02 -12.36 -11.67
C ALA A 21 20.33 -11.51 -10.44
N GLY A 22 21.58 -11.44 -10.04
CA GLY A 22 22.06 -10.58 -8.95
C GLY A 22 23.43 -11.05 -8.47
N ASP A 23 24.23 -10.09 -7.97
CA ASP A 23 25.55 -10.38 -7.40
C ASP A 23 25.46 -10.31 -5.86
N PRO A 24 25.64 -11.45 -5.15
CA PRO A 24 25.63 -11.44 -3.68
C PRO A 24 26.77 -10.62 -3.04
N SER A 25 27.84 -10.33 -3.78
CA SER A 25 28.97 -9.54 -3.30
C SER A 25 28.84 -8.03 -3.52
N ALA A 26 27.84 -7.60 -4.30
CA ALA A 26 27.54 -6.19 -4.55
C ALA A 26 26.96 -5.50 -3.30
N PRO A 27 26.95 -4.17 -3.25
CA PRO A 27 26.21 -3.43 -2.23
C PRO A 27 24.75 -3.86 -2.18
N LEU A 28 24.22 -4.00 -0.97
CA LEU A 28 22.83 -4.45 -0.76
C LEU A 28 21.85 -3.53 -1.48
N LYS A 29 21.00 -4.11 -2.30
CA LYS A 29 19.81 -3.50 -2.88
C LYS A 29 18.64 -4.45 -2.72
N ALA A 30 17.71 -4.13 -1.86
CA ALA A 30 16.48 -4.91 -1.70
C ALA A 30 15.26 -4.01 -1.82
N LEU A 31 14.21 -4.53 -2.46
CA LEU A 31 12.97 -3.80 -2.71
C LEU A 31 11.93 -4.23 -1.68
N ILE A 32 11.36 -3.27 -0.96
CA ILE A 32 10.23 -3.49 -0.08
C ILE A 32 8.97 -3.67 -0.93
N PHE A 33 8.26 -4.76 -0.76
CA PHE A 33 6.98 -4.97 -1.44
C PHE A 33 5.79 -5.04 -0.48
N ASP A 34 6.04 -5.20 0.83
CA ASP A 34 5.00 -5.17 1.86
C ASP A 34 5.62 -4.87 3.24
N SER A 35 4.78 -4.44 4.19
CA SER A 35 5.15 -4.30 5.59
C SER A 35 3.94 -4.53 6.48
N GLN A 36 4.16 -5.13 7.64
CA GLN A 36 3.10 -5.42 8.62
C GLN A 36 3.54 -4.97 9.99
N TYR A 37 2.65 -4.32 10.71
CA TYR A 37 2.90 -3.99 12.11
C TYR A 37 2.50 -5.15 13.01
N ASP A 38 3.43 -5.55 13.88
CA ASP A 38 3.21 -6.51 14.94
C ASP A 38 3.47 -5.83 16.30
N PRO A 39 2.55 -5.92 17.26
CA PRO A 39 2.69 -5.22 18.54
C PRO A 39 3.87 -5.70 19.41
N TYR A 40 4.43 -6.89 19.15
CA TYR A 40 5.52 -7.48 19.92
C TYR A 40 6.89 -7.22 19.32
N VAL A 41 7.02 -7.27 17.99
CA VAL A 41 8.30 -7.16 17.29
C VAL A 41 8.45 -5.84 16.52
N GLY A 42 7.39 -5.04 16.44
CA GLY A 42 7.35 -3.81 15.64
C GLY A 42 7.03 -4.11 14.17
N VAL A 43 7.57 -3.32 13.26
CA VAL A 43 7.32 -3.52 11.84
C VAL A 43 8.13 -4.69 11.29
N ILE A 44 7.44 -5.63 10.69
CA ILE A 44 7.99 -6.72 9.88
C ILE A 44 8.00 -6.22 8.44
N VAL A 45 9.18 -6.20 7.82
CA VAL A 45 9.36 -5.73 6.45
C VAL A 45 9.54 -6.93 5.54
N TYR A 46 8.71 -7.00 4.49
CA TYR A 46 8.82 -8.02 3.45
C TYR A 46 9.52 -7.43 2.23
N PHE A 47 10.55 -8.12 1.75
CA PHE A 47 11.42 -7.60 0.73
C PHE A 47 11.95 -8.69 -0.22
N ARG A 48 12.44 -8.23 -1.36
CA ARG A 48 13.22 -9.05 -2.29
C ARG A 48 14.61 -8.46 -2.47
N ILE A 49 15.64 -9.27 -2.30
CA ILE A 49 17.01 -8.87 -2.57
C ILE A 49 17.27 -8.95 -4.08
N MET A 50 17.68 -7.83 -4.65
CA MET A 50 18.09 -7.72 -6.04
C MET A 50 19.60 -7.90 -6.19
N GLU A 51 20.37 -7.31 -5.27
CA GLU A 51 21.83 -7.40 -5.20
C GLU A 51 22.29 -7.42 -3.74
N GLY A 52 23.44 -8.01 -3.48
CA GLY A 52 24.03 -8.05 -2.15
C GLY A 52 23.47 -9.15 -1.25
N THR A 53 23.72 -8.99 0.04
CA THR A 53 23.32 -9.94 1.10
C THR A 53 22.85 -9.17 2.32
N LEU A 54 21.81 -9.67 3.00
CA LEU A 54 21.29 -9.13 4.26
C LEU A 54 21.45 -10.16 5.37
N ARG A 55 21.91 -9.70 6.55
CA ARG A 55 22.16 -10.55 7.73
C ARG A 55 21.66 -9.87 9.00
N PRO A 56 21.31 -10.62 10.04
CA PRO A 56 21.14 -10.07 11.37
C PRO A 56 22.41 -9.31 11.82
N GLY A 57 22.22 -8.20 12.52
CA GLY A 57 23.29 -7.31 12.97
C GLY A 57 23.75 -6.25 11.96
N MET A 58 23.38 -6.35 10.68
CA MET A 58 23.70 -5.32 9.70
C MET A 58 22.94 -4.03 10.00
N GLN A 59 23.61 -2.89 9.79
CA GLN A 59 22.92 -1.61 9.70
C GLN A 59 22.43 -1.38 8.26
N VAL A 60 21.13 -1.20 8.14
CA VAL A 60 20.47 -0.91 6.87
C VAL A 60 19.93 0.51 6.85
N LYS A 61 19.85 1.08 5.65
CA LYS A 61 19.28 2.39 5.39
C LYS A 61 18.14 2.25 4.40
N LEU A 62 17.02 2.86 4.70
CA LEU A 62 15.88 3.02 3.80
C LEU A 62 16.13 4.26 2.94
N MET A 63 16.15 4.12 1.62
CA MET A 63 16.65 5.19 0.75
C MET A 63 15.66 6.35 0.61
N ALA A 64 14.35 6.10 0.68
CA ALA A 64 13.34 7.14 0.57
C ALA A 64 13.24 7.98 1.85
N SER A 65 13.15 7.36 3.02
CA SER A 65 13.05 8.07 4.31
C SER A 65 14.42 8.52 4.84
N GLY A 66 15.50 7.85 4.42
CA GLY A 66 16.85 8.05 4.97
C GLY A 66 17.04 7.42 6.36
N ALA A 67 16.01 6.79 6.92
CA ALA A 67 16.06 6.16 8.24
C ALA A 67 17.04 4.97 8.26
N GLN A 68 17.72 4.78 9.37
CA GLN A 68 18.69 3.70 9.55
C GLN A 68 18.26 2.81 10.72
N TYR A 69 18.40 1.51 10.52
CA TYR A 69 18.01 0.50 11.49
C TYR A 69 19.01 -0.65 11.53
N THR A 70 19.13 -1.29 12.69
CA THR A 70 19.89 -2.52 12.81
C THR A 70 18.95 -3.71 12.63
N VAL A 71 19.25 -4.58 11.69
CA VAL A 71 18.51 -5.83 11.48
C VAL A 71 18.64 -6.71 12.71
N LEU A 72 17.54 -7.04 13.35
CA LEU A 72 17.52 -7.92 14.51
C LEU A 72 17.44 -9.38 14.10
N ASP A 73 16.54 -9.68 13.17
CA ASP A 73 16.33 -11.01 12.63
C ASP A 73 15.86 -10.91 11.18
N CYS A 74 16.14 -11.97 10.39
CA CYS A 74 15.65 -12.07 9.02
C CYS A 74 15.44 -13.54 8.64
N GLY A 75 14.64 -13.80 7.61
CA GLY A 75 14.38 -15.17 7.20
C GLY A 75 13.33 -15.30 6.12
N TYR A 76 12.77 -16.49 6.02
CA TYR A 76 11.79 -16.87 5.00
C TYR A 76 10.38 -16.99 5.59
N LEU A 77 9.39 -16.59 4.79
CA LEU A 77 8.00 -16.84 5.12
C LEU A 77 7.59 -18.24 4.66
N ARG A 78 7.03 -19.03 5.57
CA ARG A 78 6.54 -20.38 5.33
C ARG A 78 5.03 -20.45 5.60
N PRO A 79 4.32 -21.45 5.09
CA PRO A 79 2.87 -21.60 5.37
C PRO A 79 2.53 -21.71 6.85
N LEU A 80 3.45 -22.18 7.68
CA LEU A 80 3.24 -22.38 9.13
C LEU A 80 3.91 -21.31 10.01
N GLY A 81 4.53 -20.29 9.41
CA GLY A 81 5.18 -19.22 10.17
C GLY A 81 6.40 -18.61 9.49
N MET A 82 7.19 -17.91 10.27
CA MET A 82 8.42 -17.25 9.84
C MET A 82 9.63 -18.07 10.33
N ASP A 83 10.46 -18.51 9.40
CA ASP A 83 11.72 -19.24 9.70
C ASP A 83 12.88 -18.25 9.64
N SER A 84 13.64 -18.12 10.73
CA SER A 84 14.88 -17.32 10.73
C SER A 84 15.97 -17.96 9.89
N ALA A 85 16.77 -17.10 9.24
CA ALA A 85 17.91 -17.52 8.43
C ALA A 85 19.17 -16.72 8.83
N PRO A 86 20.36 -17.31 8.73
CA PRO A 86 21.60 -16.61 9.03
C PRO A 86 21.90 -15.48 8.05
N GLU A 87 21.40 -15.59 6.82
CA GLU A 87 21.50 -14.57 5.79
C GLU A 87 20.49 -14.82 4.66
N LEU A 88 20.18 -13.75 3.91
CA LEU A 88 19.49 -13.82 2.63
C LEU A 88 20.35 -13.14 1.56
N SER A 89 20.36 -13.72 0.36
CA SER A 89 21.22 -13.29 -0.76
C SER A 89 20.42 -12.83 -1.97
N ALA A 90 21.12 -12.28 -2.94
CA ALA A 90 20.54 -11.81 -4.21
C ALA A 90 19.58 -12.83 -4.85
N GLY A 91 18.40 -12.39 -5.21
CA GLY A 91 17.31 -13.18 -5.80
C GLY A 91 16.31 -13.74 -4.79
N GLU A 92 16.63 -13.73 -3.49
CA GLU A 92 15.77 -14.29 -2.45
C GLU A 92 14.72 -13.29 -1.99
N VAL A 93 13.61 -13.84 -1.52
CA VAL A 93 12.47 -13.12 -0.94
C VAL A 93 12.36 -13.54 0.52
N GLY A 94 12.24 -12.56 1.41
CA GLY A 94 12.18 -12.83 2.82
C GLY A 94 11.57 -11.67 3.62
N TRP A 95 11.76 -11.76 4.91
CA TRP A 95 11.35 -10.75 5.89
C TRP A 95 12.54 -10.37 6.78
N PHE A 96 12.48 -9.18 7.36
CA PHE A 96 13.34 -8.80 8.48
C PHE A 96 12.58 -7.96 9.50
N THR A 97 13.13 -7.93 10.72
CA THR A 97 12.70 -7.05 11.80
C THR A 97 13.88 -6.19 12.28
N ALA A 98 13.59 -4.97 12.69
CA ALA A 98 14.60 -4.01 13.11
C ALA A 98 14.09 -3.03 14.19
N SER A 99 13.11 -3.45 15.01
CA SER A 99 12.44 -2.57 16.01
C SER A 99 11.92 -1.25 15.43
N ILE A 100 11.49 -1.27 14.18
CA ILE A 100 10.90 -0.11 13.52
C ILE A 100 9.54 0.15 14.16
N LYS A 101 9.34 1.35 14.69
CA LYS A 101 8.11 1.73 15.38
C LYS A 101 7.13 2.46 14.47
N ASN A 102 7.62 3.10 13.43
CA ASN A 102 6.83 3.90 12.52
C ASN A 102 6.75 3.20 11.15
N VAL A 103 5.58 2.68 10.80
CA VAL A 103 5.35 2.01 9.52
C VAL A 103 5.57 2.95 8.34
N LYS A 104 5.36 4.26 8.52
CA LYS A 104 5.60 5.25 7.45
C LYS A 104 7.05 5.31 6.98
N ASP A 105 7.99 4.81 7.80
CA ASP A 105 9.40 4.73 7.41
C ASP A 105 9.65 3.58 6.41
N THR A 106 8.77 2.59 6.35
CA THR A 106 8.90 1.38 5.49
C THR A 106 7.92 1.41 4.33
N SER A 107 7.99 2.45 3.53
CA SER A 107 7.09 2.59 2.37
C SER A 107 7.29 1.48 1.36
N VAL A 108 6.17 0.90 0.88
CA VAL A 108 6.20 -0.08 -0.21
C VAL A 108 6.83 0.55 -1.47
N GLY A 109 7.78 -0.15 -2.07
CA GLY A 109 8.56 0.35 -3.20
C GLY A 109 9.86 1.05 -2.82
N ASP A 110 10.14 1.26 -1.52
CA ASP A 110 11.44 1.78 -1.09
C ASP A 110 12.56 0.76 -1.25
N THR A 111 13.78 1.26 -1.32
CA THR A 111 15.00 0.46 -1.44
C THR A 111 15.72 0.41 -0.10
N ILE A 112 16.02 -0.82 0.33
CA ILE A 112 16.89 -1.10 1.46
C ILE A 112 18.32 -1.22 0.95
N THR A 113 19.25 -0.53 1.59
CA THR A 113 20.69 -0.65 1.32
C THR A 113 21.49 -0.77 2.61
N GLY A 114 22.75 -1.22 2.52
CA GLY A 114 23.66 -1.23 3.67
C GLY A 114 24.03 0.21 4.07
N ALA A 115 24.04 0.52 5.36
CA ALA A 115 24.42 1.85 5.83
C ALA A 115 25.91 2.13 5.63
N ASP A 116 26.76 1.11 5.80
CA ASP A 116 28.21 1.24 5.67
C ASP A 116 28.70 1.28 4.21
N ASN A 117 27.99 0.59 3.32
CA ASN A 117 28.30 0.53 1.89
C ASN A 117 27.01 0.70 1.10
N PRO A 118 26.47 1.93 1.01
CA PRO A 118 25.20 2.17 0.38
C PRO A 118 25.30 2.03 -1.15
N ALA A 119 24.23 1.50 -1.74
CA ALA A 119 24.06 1.52 -3.18
C ALA A 119 23.94 2.97 -3.70
N SER A 120 24.46 3.21 -4.90
CA SER A 120 24.47 4.53 -5.52
C SER A 120 23.07 4.99 -5.96
N GLU A 121 22.20 4.06 -6.31
CA GLU A 121 20.89 4.34 -6.87
C GLU A 121 19.82 3.45 -6.22
N ALA A 122 18.65 4.05 -5.96
CA ALA A 122 17.48 3.31 -5.56
C ALA A 122 16.95 2.44 -6.71
N LEU A 123 16.31 1.33 -6.35
CA LEU A 123 15.58 0.52 -7.32
C LEU A 123 14.36 1.30 -7.82
N PRO A 124 13.91 1.06 -9.08
CA PRO A 124 12.61 1.59 -9.51
C PRO A 124 11.53 0.99 -8.61
N GLY A 125 10.96 1.84 -7.76
CA GLY A 125 9.93 1.45 -6.80
C GLY A 125 8.56 1.27 -7.46
N TYR A 126 7.59 0.84 -6.67
CA TYR A 126 6.19 0.84 -7.07
C TYR A 126 5.66 2.27 -7.07
N ARG A 127 4.74 2.56 -7.99
CA ARG A 127 3.98 3.81 -7.90
C ARG A 127 3.07 3.73 -6.67
N PRO A 128 3.01 4.78 -5.83
CA PRO A 128 2.04 4.82 -4.75
C PRO A 128 0.64 4.56 -5.29
N ALA A 129 -0.09 3.69 -4.62
CA ALA A 129 -1.49 3.46 -4.93
C ALA A 129 -2.26 4.77 -4.69
N GLN A 130 -3.01 5.21 -5.69
CA GLN A 130 -3.84 6.40 -5.57
C GLN A 130 -5.28 5.97 -5.29
N PRO A 131 -5.95 6.59 -4.33
CA PRO A 131 -7.36 6.35 -4.10
C PRO A 131 -8.19 6.67 -5.34
N MET A 132 -9.17 5.81 -5.62
CA MET A 132 -10.09 5.94 -6.74
C MET A 132 -11.51 6.28 -6.28
N VAL A 133 -11.83 5.96 -5.03
CA VAL A 133 -13.14 6.18 -4.43
C VAL A 133 -12.95 6.91 -3.11
N TYR A 134 -13.77 7.90 -2.87
CA TYR A 134 -13.75 8.68 -1.64
C TYR A 134 -15.13 8.64 -0.97
N CYS A 135 -15.16 8.49 0.35
CA CYS A 135 -16.39 8.74 1.12
C CYS A 135 -16.06 9.37 2.47
N GLY A 136 -17.02 10.07 3.04
CA GLY A 136 -16.95 10.51 4.42
C GLY A 136 -17.39 9.39 5.36
N ILE A 137 -16.63 9.16 6.42
CA ILE A 137 -16.95 8.22 7.49
C ILE A 137 -17.15 9.02 8.77
N TYR A 138 -18.30 8.83 9.40
CA TYR A 138 -18.71 9.49 10.63
C TYR A 138 -19.18 8.44 11.63
N THR A 139 -19.09 8.75 12.92
CA THR A 139 -19.70 7.93 13.97
C THR A 139 -21.12 8.40 14.26
N GLU A 140 -22.06 7.50 14.53
CA GLU A 140 -23.42 7.87 14.97
C GLU A 140 -23.38 8.73 16.23
N ASP A 141 -22.51 8.37 17.18
CA ASP A 141 -22.23 9.16 18.37
C ASP A 141 -20.97 10.01 18.15
N GLY A 142 -21.13 11.31 18.02
CA GLY A 142 -20.02 12.26 17.82
C GLY A 142 -18.96 12.21 18.93
N SER A 143 -19.25 11.68 20.11
CA SER A 143 -18.27 11.49 21.18
C SER A 143 -17.22 10.43 20.84
N LYS A 144 -17.52 9.50 19.94
CA LYS A 144 -16.62 8.45 19.44
C LYS A 144 -15.69 8.90 18.30
N TYR A 145 -15.68 10.18 17.91
CA TYR A 145 -14.76 10.71 16.91
C TYR A 145 -13.28 10.43 17.20
N PRO A 146 -12.77 10.55 18.46
CA PRO A 146 -11.40 10.18 18.77
C PRO A 146 -11.12 8.68 18.57
N ASP A 147 -12.09 7.81 18.89
CA ASP A 147 -11.97 6.37 18.72
C ASP A 147 -11.91 6.00 17.23
N LEU A 148 -12.70 6.65 16.39
CA LEU A 148 -12.64 6.49 14.94
C LEU A 148 -11.28 6.90 14.37
N ARG A 149 -10.70 8.01 14.84
CA ARG A 149 -9.36 8.42 14.42
C ARG A 149 -8.33 7.36 14.78
N ASP A 150 -8.32 6.90 16.03
CA ASP A 150 -7.37 5.91 16.51
C ASP A 150 -7.51 4.57 15.77
N ALA A 151 -8.75 4.19 15.43
CA ALA A 151 -9.03 3.01 14.62
C ALA A 151 -8.49 3.14 13.19
N LEU A 152 -8.73 4.28 12.53
CA LEU A 152 -8.20 4.54 11.18
C LEU A 152 -6.66 4.57 11.17
N GLU A 153 -6.02 5.19 12.17
CA GLU A 153 -4.57 5.17 12.32
C GLU A 153 -4.03 3.75 12.47
N LYS A 154 -4.68 2.91 13.28
CA LYS A 154 -4.29 1.49 13.43
C LYS A 154 -4.48 0.69 12.15
N LEU A 155 -5.59 0.89 11.42
CA LEU A 155 -5.80 0.24 10.14
C LEU A 155 -4.75 0.65 9.10
N GLN A 156 -4.39 1.94 9.05
CA GLN A 156 -3.36 2.46 8.15
C GLN A 156 -1.97 1.85 8.40
N LEU A 157 -1.68 1.39 9.62
CA LEU A 157 -0.43 0.68 9.92
C LEU A 157 -0.27 -0.61 9.07
N ASN A 158 -1.38 -1.28 8.76
CA ASN A 158 -1.38 -2.53 8.01
C ASN A 158 -1.93 -2.37 6.58
N ASP A 159 -2.41 -1.18 6.23
CA ASP A 159 -2.93 -0.85 4.91
C ASP A 159 -2.43 0.53 4.47
N ALA A 160 -1.27 0.54 3.83
CA ALA A 160 -0.64 1.77 3.33
C ALA A 160 -1.45 2.46 2.21
N SER A 161 -2.45 1.80 1.65
CA SER A 161 -3.32 2.36 0.60
C SER A 161 -4.50 3.15 1.16
N LEU A 162 -4.83 2.96 2.44
CA LEU A 162 -5.85 3.76 3.13
C LEU A 162 -5.34 5.17 3.37
N SER A 163 -6.03 6.16 2.83
CA SER A 163 -5.80 7.57 3.12
C SER A 163 -7.01 8.15 3.83
N PHE A 164 -6.79 9.02 4.79
CA PHE A 164 -7.88 9.75 5.45
C PHE A 164 -7.43 11.12 5.91
N GLU A 165 -8.36 12.04 5.94
CA GLU A 165 -8.19 13.41 6.41
C GLU A 165 -9.42 13.84 7.22
N PRO A 166 -9.27 14.72 8.22
CA PRO A 166 -10.41 15.24 8.97
C PRO A 166 -11.40 15.95 8.05
N GLU A 167 -12.68 15.65 8.25
CA GLU A 167 -13.80 16.30 7.56
C GLU A 167 -14.87 16.70 8.55
N SER A 168 -15.61 17.74 8.25
CA SER A 168 -16.78 18.15 9.03
C SER A 168 -18.00 18.33 8.14
N SER A 169 -19.13 17.82 8.62
CA SER A 169 -20.44 17.99 7.99
C SER A 169 -21.38 18.74 8.92
N ILE A 170 -22.17 19.67 8.38
CA ILE A 170 -23.18 20.38 9.16
C ILE A 170 -24.21 19.41 9.74
N ALA A 171 -24.53 18.35 9.01
CA ALA A 171 -25.55 17.36 9.41
C ALA A 171 -24.99 16.23 10.30
N LEU A 172 -23.73 15.81 10.06
CA LEU A 172 -23.14 14.62 10.68
C LEU A 172 -22.04 14.93 11.71
N GLY A 173 -21.64 16.21 11.83
CA GLY A 173 -20.58 16.62 12.74
C GLY A 173 -19.18 16.34 12.21
N PHE A 174 -18.28 15.93 13.10
CA PHE A 174 -16.89 15.61 12.77
C PHE A 174 -16.74 14.17 12.30
N GLY A 175 -15.95 13.96 11.28
CA GLY A 175 -15.63 12.67 10.71
C GLY A 175 -14.33 12.69 9.92
N PHE A 176 -14.16 11.73 9.04
CA PHE A 176 -13.01 11.65 8.17
C PHE A 176 -13.42 11.39 6.73
N ARG A 177 -12.81 12.12 5.81
CA ARG A 177 -12.85 11.80 4.40
C ARG A 177 -11.80 10.76 4.12
N CYS A 178 -12.23 9.57 3.72
CA CYS A 178 -11.38 8.42 3.46
C CYS A 178 -11.28 8.17 1.96
N GLY A 179 -10.07 7.83 1.51
CA GLY A 179 -9.78 7.43 0.14
C GLY A 179 -9.44 5.94 0.06
N PHE A 180 -10.03 5.26 -0.92
CA PHE A 180 -9.97 3.82 -1.11
C PHE A 180 -9.55 3.46 -2.53
N LEU A 181 -8.94 2.28 -2.71
CA LEU A 181 -8.58 1.75 -4.04
C LEU A 181 -9.81 1.41 -4.90
N GLY A 182 -10.95 1.17 -4.27
CA GLY A 182 -12.21 0.84 -4.92
C GLY A 182 -13.29 0.50 -3.90
N MET A 183 -14.49 0.14 -4.39
CA MET A 183 -15.65 -0.16 -3.55
C MET A 183 -15.39 -1.32 -2.58
N LEU A 184 -14.79 -2.42 -3.06
CA LEU A 184 -14.49 -3.57 -2.22
C LEU A 184 -13.52 -3.21 -1.07
N HIS A 185 -12.51 -2.38 -1.35
CA HIS A 185 -11.61 -1.90 -0.32
C HIS A 185 -12.34 -1.07 0.74
N MET A 186 -13.26 -0.19 0.31
CA MET A 186 -14.11 0.60 1.20
C MET A 186 -14.96 -0.29 2.11
N GLU A 187 -15.62 -1.31 1.53
CA GLU A 187 -16.46 -2.24 2.28
C GLU A 187 -15.65 -3.03 3.33
N ILE A 188 -14.45 -3.49 2.98
CA ILE A 188 -13.55 -4.20 3.90
C ILE A 188 -13.14 -3.29 5.06
N ILE A 189 -12.73 -2.06 4.79
CA ILE A 189 -12.31 -1.11 5.84
C ILE A 189 -13.49 -0.76 6.75
N GLN A 190 -14.68 -0.51 6.18
CA GLN A 190 -15.89 -0.26 6.96
C GLN A 190 -16.21 -1.44 7.89
N GLU A 191 -16.25 -2.67 7.34
CA GLU A 191 -16.54 -3.87 8.12
C GLU A 191 -15.50 -4.11 9.23
N ARG A 192 -14.23 -3.79 8.98
CA ARG A 192 -13.18 -3.87 10.01
C ARG A 192 -13.37 -2.83 11.11
N LEU A 193 -13.71 -1.58 10.77
CA LEU A 193 -14.00 -0.53 11.76
C LEU A 193 -15.18 -0.93 12.65
N GLU A 194 -16.23 -1.49 12.08
CA GLU A 194 -17.41 -1.94 12.83
C GLU A 194 -17.10 -3.15 13.73
N ARG A 195 -16.40 -4.17 13.20
CA ARG A 195 -16.20 -5.45 13.92
C ARG A 195 -14.99 -5.44 14.87
N GLU A 196 -13.87 -4.82 14.47
CA GLU A 196 -12.64 -4.86 15.26
C GLU A 196 -12.61 -3.74 16.31
N PHE A 197 -13.29 -2.60 16.05
CA PHE A 197 -13.26 -1.42 16.89
C PHE A 197 -14.60 -1.04 17.52
N ASP A 198 -15.65 -1.80 17.26
CA ASP A 198 -17.01 -1.62 17.82
C ASP A 198 -17.55 -0.19 17.58
N LEU A 199 -17.43 0.26 16.33
CA LEU A 199 -17.87 1.60 15.91
C LEU A 199 -19.14 1.48 15.07
N ASP A 200 -20.18 2.23 15.46
CA ASP A 200 -21.36 2.44 14.62
C ASP A 200 -21.09 3.56 13.65
N LEU A 201 -21.08 3.27 12.34
CA LEU A 201 -20.62 4.19 11.31
C LEU A 201 -21.75 4.68 10.41
N ILE A 202 -21.65 5.96 10.04
CA ILE A 202 -22.42 6.58 8.95
C ILE A 202 -21.44 6.87 7.83
N THR A 203 -21.68 6.26 6.65
CA THR A 203 -20.88 6.51 5.45
C THR A 203 -21.66 7.37 4.45
N THR A 204 -20.97 8.33 3.83
CA THR A 204 -21.57 9.09 2.72
C THR A 204 -21.54 8.28 1.44
N LEU A 205 -22.29 8.70 0.43
CA LEU A 205 -22.20 8.08 -0.89
C LEU A 205 -20.77 8.22 -1.43
N PRO A 206 -20.22 7.13 -2.00
CA PRO A 206 -18.91 7.16 -2.62
C PRO A 206 -18.84 8.19 -3.75
N SER A 207 -17.73 8.89 -3.83
CA SER A 207 -17.48 9.89 -4.87
C SER A 207 -16.13 9.65 -5.53
N VAL A 208 -15.97 10.18 -6.73
CA VAL A 208 -14.72 10.21 -7.50
C VAL A 208 -14.15 11.62 -7.53
N ILE A 209 -12.90 11.75 -7.97
CA ILE A 209 -12.30 13.08 -8.18
C ILE A 209 -12.84 13.65 -9.49
N TYR A 210 -13.34 14.87 -9.44
CA TYR A 210 -13.74 15.63 -10.62
C TYR A 210 -12.62 16.59 -11.03
N GLU A 211 -12.42 16.77 -12.33
CA GLU A 211 -11.60 17.86 -12.87
C GLU A 211 -12.53 18.95 -13.38
N VAL A 212 -12.49 20.10 -12.73
CA VAL A 212 -13.37 21.24 -13.05
C VAL A 212 -12.54 22.34 -13.70
N THR A 213 -12.85 22.65 -14.96
CA THR A 213 -12.28 23.78 -15.68
C THR A 213 -13.17 25.00 -15.45
N LYS A 214 -12.59 26.06 -14.87
CA LYS A 214 -13.27 27.32 -14.67
C LYS A 214 -13.31 28.17 -15.93
N THR A 215 -14.17 29.18 -15.94
CA THR A 215 -14.31 30.15 -17.05
C THR A 215 -13.05 30.96 -17.31
N ASP A 216 -12.17 31.11 -16.30
CA ASP A 216 -10.83 31.74 -16.42
C ASP A 216 -9.76 30.80 -16.99
N GLY A 217 -10.10 29.55 -17.29
CA GLY A 217 -9.17 28.52 -17.80
C GLY A 217 -8.41 27.74 -16.71
N THR A 218 -8.62 28.05 -15.43
CA THR A 218 -8.01 27.31 -14.32
C THR A 218 -8.65 25.94 -14.19
N VAL A 219 -7.82 24.88 -14.07
CA VAL A 219 -8.29 23.51 -13.80
C VAL A 219 -8.13 23.23 -12.31
N VAL A 220 -9.20 22.83 -11.66
CA VAL A 220 -9.24 22.48 -10.24
C VAL A 220 -9.65 21.02 -10.11
N ARG A 221 -8.88 20.24 -9.34
CA ARG A 221 -9.27 18.88 -8.96
C ARG A 221 -10.12 18.94 -7.70
N VAL A 222 -11.32 18.39 -7.78
CA VAL A 222 -12.30 18.40 -6.70
C VAL A 222 -12.50 16.96 -6.22
N ASP A 223 -11.92 16.66 -5.09
CA ASP A 223 -12.07 15.39 -4.38
C ASP A 223 -13.12 15.46 -3.27
N ASN A 224 -13.45 16.65 -2.83
CA ASN A 224 -14.44 16.91 -1.79
C ASN A 224 -15.56 17.83 -2.33
N PRO A 225 -16.83 17.46 -2.20
CA PRO A 225 -17.95 18.31 -2.62
C PRO A 225 -17.93 19.72 -2.05
N HIS A 226 -17.34 19.91 -0.85
CA HIS A 226 -17.21 21.23 -0.24
C HIS A 226 -16.28 22.18 -1.02
N ASN A 227 -15.32 21.61 -1.75
CA ASN A 227 -14.37 22.36 -2.58
C ASN A 227 -14.89 22.59 -4.01
N TYR A 228 -16.16 22.24 -4.30
CA TYR A 228 -16.74 22.43 -5.62
C TYR A 228 -16.88 23.92 -5.92
N PRO A 229 -16.36 24.41 -7.07
CA PRO A 229 -16.42 25.83 -7.40
C PRO A 229 -17.87 26.31 -7.57
N ASP A 230 -18.06 27.65 -7.43
CA ASP A 230 -19.35 28.27 -7.70
C ASP A 230 -19.84 27.89 -9.12
N PRO A 231 -21.06 27.38 -9.28
CA PRO A 231 -21.62 26.97 -10.58
C PRO A 231 -21.48 28.02 -11.69
N GLY A 232 -21.55 29.30 -11.35
CA GLY A 232 -21.36 30.39 -12.31
C GLY A 232 -19.94 30.57 -12.83
N SER A 233 -18.94 29.96 -12.16
CA SER A 233 -17.53 29.98 -12.56
C SER A 233 -17.10 28.74 -13.33
N ILE A 234 -17.97 27.76 -13.49
CA ILE A 234 -17.63 26.48 -14.13
C ILE A 234 -17.85 26.57 -15.63
N LYS A 235 -16.84 26.21 -16.41
CA LYS A 235 -16.91 26.03 -17.85
C LYS A 235 -17.23 24.58 -18.22
N GLU A 236 -16.57 23.64 -17.55
CA GLU A 236 -16.67 22.21 -17.81
C GLU A 236 -16.31 21.43 -16.55
N ALA A 237 -16.99 20.31 -16.30
CA ALA A 237 -16.65 19.37 -15.26
C ALA A 237 -16.50 17.97 -15.87
N MET A 238 -15.38 17.31 -15.58
CA MET A 238 -15.06 15.98 -16.09
C MET A 238 -14.93 15.01 -14.93
N GLU A 239 -15.40 13.79 -15.12
CA GLU A 239 -15.20 12.66 -14.22
C GLU A 239 -14.34 11.59 -14.87
N PRO A 240 -13.57 10.80 -14.10
CA PRO A 240 -12.74 9.75 -14.65
C PRO A 240 -13.58 8.58 -15.16
N TYR A 241 -13.29 8.11 -16.37
CA TYR A 241 -13.83 6.89 -16.95
C TYR A 241 -12.73 5.85 -17.09
N ALA A 242 -13.04 4.58 -16.77
CA ALA A 242 -12.14 3.48 -17.00
C ALA A 242 -12.45 2.79 -18.34
N ALA A 243 -11.42 2.55 -19.16
CA ALA A 243 -11.52 1.64 -20.28
C ALA A 243 -11.35 0.21 -19.79
N VAL A 244 -12.38 -0.63 -19.96
CA VAL A 244 -12.36 -2.01 -19.51
C VAL A 244 -12.33 -2.94 -20.71
N SER A 245 -11.36 -3.86 -20.75
CA SER A 245 -11.30 -4.96 -21.72
C SER A 245 -11.66 -6.25 -21.01
N ILE A 246 -12.75 -6.88 -21.44
CA ILE A 246 -13.22 -8.15 -20.87
C ILE A 246 -12.94 -9.26 -21.89
N ILE A 247 -12.21 -10.29 -21.46
CA ILE A 247 -11.98 -11.51 -22.22
C ILE A 247 -12.76 -12.62 -21.52
N ALA A 248 -13.83 -13.08 -22.16
CA ALA A 248 -14.67 -14.15 -21.65
C ALA A 248 -14.94 -15.20 -22.73
N PRO A 249 -15.23 -16.47 -22.39
CA PRO A 249 -15.78 -17.43 -23.32
C PRO A 249 -17.12 -16.93 -23.90
N PRO A 250 -17.48 -17.33 -25.15
CA PRO A 250 -18.70 -16.85 -25.81
C PRO A 250 -19.99 -17.09 -25.01
N ASP A 251 -20.02 -18.12 -24.19
CA ASP A 251 -21.19 -18.48 -23.37
C ASP A 251 -21.42 -17.53 -22.19
N TYR A 252 -20.51 -16.60 -21.94
CA TYR A 252 -20.55 -15.61 -20.84
C TYR A 252 -20.59 -14.15 -21.32
N VAL A 253 -20.89 -13.92 -22.61
CA VAL A 253 -21.02 -12.59 -23.22
C VAL A 253 -22.48 -12.26 -23.51
#